data_cc69f40b4d1b927318db639dc22f06c0
#
_entry.id   cc69f40b4d1b927318db639dc22f06c0
#
_cell.length_a   1.000
_cell.length_b   1.000
_cell.length_c   1.000
_cell.angle_alpha   90.00
_cell.angle_beta   90.00
_cell.angle_gamma   90.00
#
_symmetry.space_group_name_H-M   'P 1'
#
loop_
_entity.id
_entity.type
_entity.pdbx_description
1 polymer ?
#
loop_
_entity_poly.entity_id
_entity_poly.type
_entity_poly.pdbx_seq_one_letter_code
_entity_poly.pdbx_strand_id
1 'polypeptide(L)'
;MEFCQQLSAYLKVKKYTGHRLYQDMFEQAILCDQGGYDSVGLTEHHLINILMMPAPLQFAVKIAEATKNIKIITAVAVLPIHDMRIFAGEVIASQMFTDDRLILGVGRGAFACEMALLGSPLEDSRDKFNESLDVLRTLLSEEEVSWKGRYYNFESLTVMPRPMTKNGPDIMMAVLNPEGIYACTKRGFHIMTTPLSGDHQLMLDQVDGFIRGKTELGDKGKDLTLSLSRVAFIAKNESDRKEKIEMANEYYSRFDNVFTGPGIVNNGMIEVLPRKQSIEELAESLLICTSDEMIDKLTPYQEAGIDRVILNMNFGASHKDTMTSIQSFAEKVTPHFS
;
A
#
# COMPACT_ATOMS: atom_id res chain seq x y z
N MET A 1 7.13 5.81 -16.14
CA MET A 1 6.88 5.63 -14.68
C MET A 1 5.41 5.31 -14.49
N GLU A 2 5.07 4.26 -13.75
CA GLU A 2 3.69 3.80 -13.50
C GLU A 2 3.04 4.56 -12.32
N PHE A 3 1.70 4.62 -12.31
CA PHE A 3 0.94 5.27 -11.23
C PHE A 3 -0.13 4.36 -10.64
N CYS A 4 -0.11 4.26 -9.31
CA CYS A 4 -1.08 3.51 -8.52
C CYS A 4 -1.92 4.48 -7.67
N GLN A 5 -3.25 4.41 -7.74
CA GLN A 5 -4.11 5.14 -6.80
C GLN A 5 -4.31 4.31 -5.54
N GLN A 6 -3.90 4.83 -4.39
CA GLN A 6 -4.19 4.22 -3.10
C GLN A 6 -5.66 4.42 -2.73
N LEU A 7 -6.42 3.35 -2.72
CA LEU A 7 -7.81 3.34 -2.27
C LEU A 7 -7.82 3.14 -0.75
N SER A 8 -7.92 4.23 -0.01
CA SER A 8 -7.95 4.19 1.45
C SER A 8 -9.24 4.78 1.99
N ALA A 9 -9.89 4.07 2.91
CA ALA A 9 -11.07 4.59 3.60
C ALA A 9 -10.65 5.41 4.81
N TYR A 10 -11.13 6.65 4.89
CA TYR A 10 -10.96 7.51 6.05
C TYR A 10 -12.33 7.94 6.58
N LEU A 11 -12.76 7.34 7.68
CA LEU A 11 -13.98 7.71 8.37
C LEU A 11 -13.71 8.92 9.28
N LYS A 12 -13.76 10.13 8.73
CA LYS A 12 -13.52 11.37 9.47
C LYS A 12 -14.60 11.63 10.52
N VAL A 13 -15.85 11.33 10.19
CA VAL A 13 -17.02 11.49 11.07
C VAL A 13 -17.92 10.27 11.00
N LYS A 14 -18.43 9.77 12.14
CA LYS A 14 -19.28 8.57 12.19
C LYS A 14 -20.58 8.65 11.38
N LYS A 15 -21.01 9.87 11.03
CA LYS A 15 -22.20 10.11 10.19
C LYS A 15 -22.00 9.62 8.75
N TYR A 16 -20.78 9.60 8.24
CA TYR A 16 -20.46 9.06 6.93
C TYR A 16 -20.33 7.53 7.06
N THR A 17 -21.19 6.79 6.38
CA THR A 17 -21.26 5.34 6.59
C THR A 17 -20.10 4.60 5.90
N GLY A 18 -19.68 3.47 6.46
CA GLY A 18 -18.68 2.59 5.82
C GLY A 18 -19.12 2.12 4.43
N HIS A 19 -20.42 1.85 4.24
CA HIS A 19 -20.98 1.52 2.94
C HIS A 19 -20.69 2.61 1.89
N ARG A 20 -20.92 3.90 2.24
CA ARG A 20 -20.67 5.02 1.31
C ARG A 20 -19.16 5.16 1.02
N LEU A 21 -18.29 5.01 2.02
CA LEU A 21 -16.83 5.04 1.81
C LEU A 21 -16.36 3.98 0.81
N TYR A 22 -16.86 2.76 0.93
CA TYR A 22 -16.51 1.68 -0.02
C TYR A 22 -17.10 1.91 -1.41
N GLN A 23 -18.27 2.52 -1.53
CA GLN A 23 -18.80 2.97 -2.82
C GLN A 23 -17.89 4.04 -3.45
N ASP A 24 -17.46 5.03 -2.67
CA ASP A 24 -16.54 6.07 -3.15
C ASP A 24 -15.23 5.49 -3.67
N MET A 25 -14.62 4.53 -2.94
CA MET A 25 -13.39 3.87 -3.39
C MET A 25 -13.63 3.01 -4.65
N PHE A 26 -14.78 2.38 -4.77
CA PHE A 26 -15.15 1.61 -5.96
C PHE A 26 -15.30 2.50 -7.20
N GLU A 27 -15.96 3.67 -7.06
CA GLU A 27 -16.07 4.67 -8.12
C GLU A 27 -14.68 5.22 -8.52
N GLN A 28 -13.77 5.43 -7.55
CA GLN A 28 -12.38 5.81 -7.81
C GLN A 28 -11.62 4.75 -8.60
N ALA A 29 -11.78 3.46 -8.26
CA ALA A 29 -11.12 2.37 -8.99
C ALA A 29 -11.55 2.32 -10.47
N ILE A 30 -12.84 2.48 -10.74
CA ILE A 30 -13.37 2.53 -12.12
C ILE A 30 -12.79 3.74 -12.88
N LEU A 31 -12.73 4.91 -12.24
CA LEU A 31 -12.15 6.10 -12.84
C LEU A 31 -10.65 5.89 -13.15
N CYS A 32 -9.90 5.23 -12.27
CA CYS A 32 -8.50 4.93 -12.50
C CYS A 32 -8.28 3.99 -13.69
N ASP A 33 -9.10 2.93 -13.83
CA ASP A 33 -9.04 2.02 -14.99
C ASP A 33 -9.30 2.76 -16.30
N GLN A 34 -10.30 3.66 -16.30
CA GLN A 34 -10.63 4.49 -17.47
C GLN A 34 -9.59 5.58 -17.77
N GLY A 35 -8.93 6.09 -16.73
CA GLY A 35 -7.93 7.15 -16.80
C GLY A 35 -6.51 6.66 -17.08
N GLY A 36 -6.30 5.34 -17.27
CA GLY A 36 -4.99 4.79 -17.63
C GLY A 36 -4.00 4.70 -16.47
N TYR A 37 -4.47 4.67 -15.22
CA TYR A 37 -3.61 4.25 -14.11
C TYR A 37 -3.20 2.79 -14.28
N ASP A 38 -1.97 2.46 -13.88
CA ASP A 38 -1.47 1.09 -13.93
C ASP A 38 -2.16 0.19 -12.89
N SER A 39 -2.38 0.72 -11.70
CA SER A 39 -2.89 -0.06 -10.59
C SER A 39 -3.68 0.74 -9.57
N VAL A 40 -4.42 0.01 -8.72
CA VAL A 40 -4.98 0.53 -7.47
C VAL A 40 -4.42 -0.24 -6.28
N GLY A 41 -4.19 0.45 -5.16
CA GLY A 41 -3.63 -0.11 -3.93
C GLY A 41 -4.68 -0.23 -2.83
N LEU A 42 -4.72 -1.38 -2.14
CA LEU A 42 -5.62 -1.68 -1.01
C LEU A 42 -4.81 -1.96 0.25
N THR A 43 -4.94 -1.14 1.28
CA THR A 43 -4.35 -1.42 2.61
C THR A 43 -5.11 -2.55 3.31
N GLU A 44 -4.49 -3.14 4.35
CA GLU A 44 -5.21 -3.93 5.33
C GLU A 44 -5.03 -3.29 6.71
N HIS A 45 -6.13 -2.76 7.25
CA HIS A 45 -6.23 -2.26 8.62
C HIS A 45 -7.59 -2.56 9.23
N HIS A 46 -7.58 -2.82 10.52
CA HIS A 46 -8.73 -3.22 11.33
C HIS A 46 -8.90 -2.26 12.50
N LEU A 47 -10.10 -2.19 13.09
CA LEU A 47 -10.40 -1.56 14.38
C LEU A 47 -10.15 -0.04 14.46
N ILE A 48 -9.81 0.62 13.35
CA ILE A 48 -9.45 2.03 13.27
C ILE A 48 -10.15 2.74 12.12
N ASN A 49 -10.17 4.09 12.14
CA ASN A 49 -10.92 4.90 11.19
C ASN A 49 -10.11 5.52 10.05
N ILE A 50 -8.81 5.24 9.95
CA ILE A 50 -7.98 5.59 8.78
C ILE A 50 -7.53 4.32 8.08
N LEU A 51 -7.26 4.39 6.77
CA LEU A 51 -6.82 3.24 5.97
C LEU A 51 -7.73 2.00 6.15
N MET A 52 -8.98 2.22 6.52
CA MET A 52 -9.94 1.20 6.97
C MET A 52 -10.32 0.25 5.83
N MET A 53 -9.69 -0.91 5.80
CA MET A 53 -9.94 -1.97 4.82
C MET A 53 -9.61 -3.34 5.45
N PRO A 54 -10.56 -3.98 6.14
CA PRO A 54 -10.29 -5.26 6.82
C PRO A 54 -10.25 -6.47 5.88
N ALA A 55 -10.64 -6.32 4.61
CA ALA A 55 -10.75 -7.42 3.66
C ALA A 55 -10.30 -7.02 2.26
N PRO A 56 -9.01 -6.74 2.05
CA PRO A 56 -8.49 -6.23 0.78
C PRO A 56 -8.70 -7.21 -0.39
N LEU A 57 -8.54 -8.51 -0.18
CA LEU A 57 -8.73 -9.52 -1.23
C LEU A 57 -10.19 -9.59 -1.71
N GLN A 58 -11.16 -9.47 -0.82
CA GLN A 58 -12.59 -9.43 -1.20
C GLN A 58 -12.91 -8.16 -2.00
N PHE A 59 -12.34 -7.02 -1.60
CA PHE A 59 -12.54 -5.78 -2.33
C PHE A 59 -11.82 -5.77 -3.68
N ALA A 60 -10.67 -6.45 -3.78
CA ALA A 60 -9.96 -6.67 -5.04
C ALA A 60 -10.85 -7.40 -6.07
N VAL A 61 -11.52 -8.47 -5.66
CA VAL A 61 -12.46 -9.21 -6.53
C VAL A 61 -13.61 -8.30 -7.00
N LYS A 62 -14.18 -7.48 -6.10
CA LYS A 62 -15.23 -6.53 -6.45
C LYS A 62 -14.75 -5.49 -7.48
N ILE A 63 -13.53 -4.98 -7.36
CA ILE A 63 -12.93 -4.04 -8.33
C ILE A 63 -12.72 -4.75 -9.66
N ALA A 64 -12.18 -5.96 -9.64
CA ALA A 64 -11.88 -6.72 -10.85
C ALA A 64 -13.11 -6.95 -11.74
N GLU A 65 -14.26 -7.21 -11.13
CA GLU A 65 -15.54 -7.39 -11.83
C GLU A 65 -15.97 -6.15 -12.63
N ALA A 66 -15.62 -4.95 -12.16
CA ALA A 66 -16.04 -3.68 -12.77
C ALA A 66 -14.95 -3.01 -13.63
N THR A 67 -13.75 -3.57 -13.69
CA THR A 67 -12.59 -3.02 -14.38
C THR A 67 -11.99 -4.04 -15.35
N LYS A 68 -11.19 -3.59 -16.33
CA LYS A 68 -10.66 -4.47 -17.39
C LYS A 68 -9.15 -4.67 -17.33
N ASN A 69 -8.40 -3.60 -17.09
CA ASN A 69 -6.95 -3.59 -17.30
C ASN A 69 -6.17 -3.35 -16.02
N ILE A 70 -6.74 -2.59 -15.10
CA ILE A 70 -6.04 -2.11 -13.92
C ILE A 70 -5.61 -3.28 -13.02
N LYS A 71 -4.34 -3.28 -12.59
CA LYS A 71 -3.82 -4.22 -11.60
C LYS A 71 -4.30 -3.81 -10.21
N ILE A 72 -4.39 -4.77 -9.31
CA ILE A 72 -4.85 -4.55 -7.94
C ILE A 72 -3.76 -5.03 -6.99
N ILE A 73 -3.23 -4.09 -6.19
CA ILE A 73 -2.10 -4.35 -5.28
C ILE A 73 -2.63 -4.34 -3.85
N THR A 74 -2.40 -5.39 -3.06
CA THR A 74 -2.53 -5.23 -1.61
C THR A 74 -1.36 -4.41 -1.09
N ALA A 75 -1.64 -3.33 -0.36
CA ALA A 75 -0.62 -2.36 0.05
C ALA A 75 -0.71 -2.02 1.56
N VAL A 76 -0.66 -3.03 2.44
CA VAL A 76 -0.28 -4.44 2.23
C VAL A 76 -1.28 -5.39 2.86
N ALA A 77 -1.20 -6.70 2.56
CA ALA A 77 -1.78 -7.75 3.40
C ALA A 77 -0.85 -8.02 4.61
N VAL A 78 -1.41 -8.09 5.81
CA VAL A 78 -0.66 -8.19 7.08
C VAL A 78 -0.51 -9.66 7.48
N LEU A 79 0.51 -10.36 6.99
CA LEU A 79 0.64 -11.81 7.14
C LEU A 79 0.56 -12.32 8.60
N PRO A 80 1.12 -11.63 9.63
CA PRO A 80 1.10 -12.17 10.99
C PRO A 80 -0.30 -12.31 11.63
N ILE A 81 -1.35 -11.72 11.07
CA ILE A 81 -2.72 -11.86 11.60
C ILE A 81 -3.53 -12.97 10.89
N HIS A 82 -2.95 -13.61 9.85
CA HIS A 82 -3.60 -14.68 9.09
C HIS A 82 -3.00 -16.06 9.36
N ASP A 83 -3.80 -17.10 9.20
CA ASP A 83 -3.30 -18.47 9.07
C ASP A 83 -2.96 -18.75 7.61
N MET A 84 -1.69 -19.00 7.32
CA MET A 84 -1.23 -19.16 5.94
C MET A 84 -1.86 -20.34 5.19
N ARG A 85 -2.36 -21.37 5.88
CA ARG A 85 -3.06 -22.50 5.26
C ARG A 85 -4.41 -22.08 4.67
N ILE A 86 -5.08 -21.10 5.31
CA ILE A 86 -6.35 -20.50 4.83
C ILE A 86 -6.02 -19.38 3.84
N PHE A 87 -5.11 -18.49 4.22
CA PHE A 87 -4.77 -17.30 3.43
C PHE A 87 -4.21 -17.64 2.03
N ALA A 88 -3.44 -18.74 1.88
CA ALA A 88 -2.98 -19.21 0.57
C ALA A 88 -4.18 -19.54 -0.36
N GLY A 89 -5.22 -20.19 0.16
CA GLY A 89 -6.45 -20.45 -0.61
C GLY A 89 -7.18 -19.17 -1.01
N GLU A 90 -7.26 -18.18 -0.11
CA GLU A 90 -7.86 -16.86 -0.39
C GLU A 90 -7.09 -16.09 -1.46
N VAL A 91 -5.75 -16.12 -1.41
CA VAL A 91 -4.88 -15.51 -2.42
C VAL A 91 -5.08 -16.16 -3.79
N ILE A 92 -5.11 -17.49 -3.85
CA ILE A 92 -5.32 -18.25 -5.10
C ILE A 92 -6.69 -17.95 -5.70
N ALA A 93 -7.74 -17.95 -4.87
CA ALA A 93 -9.09 -17.62 -5.33
C ALA A 93 -9.15 -16.17 -5.85
N SER A 94 -8.52 -15.24 -5.13
CA SER A 94 -8.47 -13.83 -5.57
C SER A 94 -7.68 -13.65 -6.86
N GLN A 95 -6.57 -14.37 -7.06
CA GLN A 95 -5.83 -14.39 -8.33
C GLN A 95 -6.74 -14.82 -9.48
N MET A 96 -7.51 -15.91 -9.29
CA MET A 96 -8.43 -16.41 -10.30
C MET A 96 -9.56 -15.42 -10.61
N PHE A 97 -10.20 -14.87 -9.57
CA PHE A 97 -11.32 -13.94 -9.74
C PHE A 97 -10.91 -12.56 -10.26
N THR A 98 -9.63 -12.22 -10.20
CA THR A 98 -9.09 -10.98 -10.76
C THR A 98 -8.46 -11.18 -12.15
N ASP A 99 -8.57 -12.36 -12.76
CA ASP A 99 -7.93 -12.71 -14.03
C ASP A 99 -6.42 -12.40 -14.02
N ASP A 100 -5.73 -12.85 -12.95
CA ASP A 100 -4.28 -12.68 -12.72
C ASP A 100 -3.80 -11.21 -12.62
N ARG A 101 -4.73 -10.28 -12.31
CA ARG A 101 -4.39 -8.86 -12.10
C ARG A 101 -4.01 -8.52 -10.65
N LEU A 102 -4.00 -9.50 -9.75
CA LEU A 102 -3.59 -9.33 -8.36
C LEU A 102 -2.07 -9.29 -8.24
N ILE A 103 -1.55 -8.27 -7.54
CA ILE A 103 -0.18 -8.23 -7.00
C ILE A 103 -0.29 -8.30 -5.48
N LEU A 104 0.36 -9.29 -4.87
CA LEU A 104 0.28 -9.51 -3.43
C LEU A 104 1.36 -8.72 -2.70
N GLY A 105 1.04 -7.49 -2.31
CA GLY A 105 1.88 -6.74 -1.39
C GLY A 105 1.70 -7.25 0.04
N VAL A 106 2.80 -7.53 0.73
CA VAL A 106 2.80 -8.13 2.07
C VAL A 106 3.62 -7.33 3.07
N GLY A 107 3.19 -7.34 4.33
CA GLY A 107 3.87 -6.65 5.42
C GLY A 107 3.65 -7.32 6.78
N ARG A 108 4.45 -6.88 7.75
CA ARG A 108 4.40 -7.42 9.12
C ARG A 108 3.37 -6.77 10.04
N GLY A 109 2.68 -5.73 9.56
CA GLY A 109 1.90 -4.82 10.40
C GLY A 109 2.76 -3.70 10.99
N ALA A 110 2.12 -2.55 11.25
CA ALA A 110 2.81 -1.32 11.65
C ALA A 110 2.23 -0.66 12.91
N PHE A 111 0.95 -0.84 13.21
CA PHE A 111 0.29 -0.17 14.33
C PHE A 111 0.24 -1.06 15.56
N ALA A 112 1.04 -0.72 16.58
CA ALA A 112 1.22 -1.55 17.78
C ALA A 112 -0.11 -1.87 18.49
N CYS A 113 -1.00 -0.89 18.62
CA CYS A 113 -2.29 -1.06 19.27
C CYS A 113 -3.21 -2.03 18.49
N GLU A 114 -3.24 -1.94 17.17
CA GLU A 114 -4.02 -2.83 16.31
C GLU A 114 -3.48 -4.26 16.36
N MET A 115 -2.18 -4.41 16.16
CA MET A 115 -1.51 -5.71 16.14
C MET A 115 -1.65 -6.46 17.47
N ALA A 116 -1.56 -5.76 18.61
CA ALA A 116 -1.77 -6.36 19.92
C ALA A 116 -3.21 -6.86 20.12
N LEU A 117 -4.21 -6.06 19.70
CA LEU A 117 -5.63 -6.46 19.77
C LEU A 117 -5.97 -7.65 18.86
N LEU A 118 -5.23 -7.82 17.76
CA LEU A 118 -5.38 -8.94 16.84
C LEU A 118 -4.53 -10.16 17.21
N GLY A 119 -3.91 -10.16 18.40
CA GLY A 119 -3.14 -11.30 18.91
C GLY A 119 -1.78 -11.53 18.23
N SER A 120 -1.24 -10.50 17.60
CA SER A 120 0.08 -10.54 16.95
C SER A 120 0.90 -9.29 17.30
N PRO A 121 1.34 -9.12 18.55
CA PRO A 121 2.06 -7.93 19.01
C PRO A 121 3.35 -7.69 18.21
N LEU A 122 3.76 -6.41 18.06
CA LEU A 122 4.87 -6.03 17.20
C LEU A 122 6.22 -6.65 17.56
N GLU A 123 6.45 -6.96 18.83
CA GLU A 123 7.67 -7.62 19.30
C GLU A 123 7.89 -9.00 18.67
N ASP A 124 6.82 -9.77 18.42
CA ASP A 124 6.86 -11.08 17.78
C ASP A 124 6.61 -11.01 16.26
N SER A 125 6.09 -9.88 15.76
CA SER A 125 5.57 -9.77 14.39
C SER A 125 6.62 -9.99 13.33
N ARG A 126 7.90 -9.68 13.58
CA ARG A 126 8.99 -9.87 12.60
C ARG A 126 9.26 -11.35 12.33
N ASP A 127 9.43 -12.13 13.40
CA ASP A 127 9.72 -13.57 13.27
C ASP A 127 8.52 -14.30 12.68
N LYS A 128 7.30 -13.96 13.17
CA LYS A 128 6.06 -14.52 12.65
C LYS A 128 5.85 -14.17 11.17
N PHE A 129 6.15 -12.93 10.77
CA PHE A 129 6.06 -12.50 9.37
C PHE A 129 7.03 -13.30 8.48
N ASN A 130 8.28 -13.46 8.89
CA ASN A 130 9.27 -14.19 8.10
C ASN A 130 8.82 -15.65 7.90
N GLU A 131 8.39 -16.33 8.96
CA GLU A 131 7.90 -17.70 8.85
C GLU A 131 6.61 -17.77 8.03
N SER A 132 5.66 -16.83 8.23
CA SER A 132 4.42 -16.76 7.42
C SER A 132 4.72 -16.58 5.93
N LEU A 133 5.67 -15.72 5.57
CA LEU A 133 6.06 -15.50 4.18
C LEU A 133 6.64 -16.77 3.55
N ASP A 134 7.53 -17.45 4.25
CA ASP A 134 8.15 -18.67 3.75
C ASP A 134 7.11 -19.80 3.62
N VAL A 135 6.21 -19.96 4.60
CA VAL A 135 5.07 -20.91 4.53
C VAL A 135 4.17 -20.58 3.34
N LEU A 136 3.75 -19.32 3.20
CA LEU A 136 2.88 -18.90 2.10
C LEU A 136 3.50 -19.20 0.73
N ARG A 137 4.78 -18.84 0.53
CA ARG A 137 5.48 -19.09 -0.74
C ARG A 137 5.56 -20.59 -1.04
N THR A 138 5.86 -21.41 -0.05
CA THR A 138 5.92 -22.87 -0.20
C THR A 138 4.54 -23.43 -0.57
N LEU A 139 3.48 -23.01 0.12
CA LEU A 139 2.10 -23.42 -0.17
C LEU A 139 1.63 -23.00 -1.58
N LEU A 140 2.09 -21.88 -2.09
CA LEU A 140 1.76 -21.41 -3.44
C LEU A 140 2.55 -22.16 -4.53
N SER A 141 3.80 -22.55 -4.28
CA SER A 141 4.70 -23.14 -5.28
C SER A 141 4.71 -24.67 -5.30
N GLU A 142 4.58 -25.32 -4.16
CA GLU A 142 4.66 -26.77 -4.01
C GLU A 142 3.27 -27.41 -3.85
N GLU A 143 3.10 -28.62 -4.41
CA GLU A 143 1.81 -29.31 -4.39
C GLU A 143 1.51 -29.89 -3.01
N GLU A 144 2.47 -30.56 -2.42
CA GLU A 144 2.34 -31.22 -1.12
C GLU A 144 3.36 -30.63 -0.14
N VAL A 145 2.90 -30.06 0.97
CA VAL A 145 3.71 -29.30 1.92
C VAL A 145 3.52 -29.81 3.34
N SER A 146 4.65 -30.09 3.99
CA SER A 146 4.72 -30.26 5.45
C SER A 146 5.58 -29.11 6.02
N TRP A 147 5.24 -28.64 7.21
CA TRP A 147 6.00 -27.56 7.85
C TRP A 147 6.20 -27.83 9.34
N LYS A 148 7.41 -27.53 9.82
CA LYS A 148 7.76 -27.61 11.24
C LYS A 148 8.55 -26.37 11.64
N GLY A 149 7.84 -25.37 12.15
CA GLY A 149 8.38 -24.09 12.60
C GLY A 149 7.89 -23.68 13.98
N ARG A 150 8.12 -22.44 14.34
CA ARG A 150 7.70 -21.86 15.64
C ARG A 150 6.20 -21.53 15.62
N TYR A 151 5.70 -20.98 14.51
CA TYR A 151 4.34 -20.48 14.39
C TYR A 151 3.43 -21.41 13.59
N TYR A 152 4.01 -22.21 12.70
CA TYR A 152 3.30 -23.18 11.88
C TYR A 152 3.88 -24.57 12.10
N ASN A 153 3.00 -25.54 12.34
CA ASN A 153 3.38 -26.95 12.46
C ASN A 153 2.23 -27.79 11.91
N PHE A 154 2.46 -28.44 10.77
CA PHE A 154 1.45 -29.29 10.11
C PHE A 154 2.14 -30.37 9.27
N GLU A 155 1.47 -31.52 9.23
CA GLU A 155 1.83 -32.62 8.34
C GLU A 155 1.39 -32.27 6.89
N SER A 156 1.67 -33.19 5.96
CA SER A 156 1.42 -33.02 4.54
C SER A 156 0.00 -32.51 4.24
N LEU A 157 -0.09 -31.42 3.52
CA LEU A 157 -1.32 -30.85 2.99
C LEU A 157 -1.10 -30.26 1.59
N THR A 158 -2.16 -30.20 0.79
CA THR A 158 -2.22 -29.55 -0.51
C THR A 158 -3.27 -28.44 -0.47
N VAL A 159 -2.87 -27.21 -0.80
CA VAL A 159 -3.84 -26.11 -0.93
C VAL A 159 -4.59 -26.26 -2.26
N MET A 160 -5.91 -26.23 -2.20
CA MET A 160 -6.81 -26.36 -3.38
C MET A 160 -7.74 -25.14 -3.46
N PRO A 161 -7.97 -24.60 -4.70
CA PRO A 161 -7.37 -24.99 -5.98
C PRO A 161 -5.88 -24.63 -6.05
N ARG A 162 -5.14 -25.09 -7.08
CA ARG A 162 -3.75 -24.67 -7.29
C ARG A 162 -3.71 -23.31 -7.99
N PRO A 163 -2.64 -22.49 -7.78
CA PRO A 163 -2.50 -21.18 -8.42
C PRO A 163 -2.54 -21.25 -9.96
N MET A 164 -2.96 -20.16 -10.60
CA MET A 164 -2.94 -20.02 -12.07
C MET A 164 -1.53 -20.00 -12.64
N THR A 165 -0.58 -19.45 -11.91
CA THR A 165 0.86 -19.39 -12.24
C THR A 165 1.66 -20.28 -11.30
N LYS A 166 2.87 -20.66 -11.69
CA LYS A 166 3.70 -21.63 -10.95
C LYS A 166 3.90 -21.26 -9.47
N ASN A 167 3.99 -19.96 -9.15
CA ASN A 167 4.31 -19.46 -7.81
C ASN A 167 3.20 -18.59 -7.19
N GLY A 168 2.00 -18.59 -7.77
CA GLY A 168 0.95 -17.66 -7.40
C GLY A 168 1.18 -16.25 -7.98
N PRO A 169 0.49 -15.22 -7.46
CA PRO A 169 0.68 -13.84 -7.88
C PRO A 169 2.06 -13.30 -7.50
N ASP A 170 2.53 -12.27 -8.20
CA ASP A 170 3.76 -11.56 -7.84
C ASP A 170 3.68 -11.03 -6.40
N ILE A 171 4.78 -11.19 -5.65
CA ILE A 171 4.87 -10.73 -4.26
C ILE A 171 5.70 -9.45 -4.16
N MET A 172 5.13 -8.43 -3.52
CA MET A 172 5.77 -7.15 -3.23
C MET A 172 5.95 -6.97 -1.72
N MET A 173 7.15 -6.58 -1.27
CA MET A 173 7.48 -6.40 0.13
C MET A 173 7.35 -4.94 0.56
N ALA A 174 6.59 -4.65 1.62
CA ALA A 174 6.60 -3.32 2.24
C ALA A 174 7.76 -3.19 3.21
N VAL A 175 8.72 -2.33 2.90
CA VAL A 175 9.94 -2.11 3.69
C VAL A 175 10.29 -0.63 3.71
N LEU A 176 10.54 -0.05 4.89
CA LEU A 176 10.88 1.37 5.04
C LEU A 176 12.38 1.63 5.19
N ASN A 177 13.11 0.70 5.83
CA ASN A 177 14.53 0.85 6.11
C ASN A 177 15.37 0.53 4.86
N PRO A 178 16.33 1.38 4.42
CA PRO A 178 17.15 1.16 3.25
C PRO A 178 17.90 -0.19 3.22
N GLU A 179 18.47 -0.62 4.34
CA GLU A 179 19.14 -1.92 4.43
C GLU A 179 18.16 -3.10 4.36
N GLY A 180 16.95 -2.92 4.89
CA GLY A 180 15.86 -3.88 4.71
C GLY A 180 15.40 -3.98 3.25
N ILE A 181 15.34 -2.85 2.54
CA ILE A 181 15.04 -2.80 1.10
C ILE A 181 16.12 -3.58 0.34
N TYR A 182 17.40 -3.28 0.57
CA TYR A 182 18.51 -4.03 -0.04
C TYR A 182 18.38 -5.55 0.19
N ALA A 183 18.16 -5.97 1.44
CA ALA A 183 18.05 -7.39 1.79
C ALA A 183 16.85 -8.09 1.12
N CYS A 184 15.69 -7.41 1.00
CA CYS A 184 14.50 -7.97 0.35
C CYS A 184 14.66 -8.00 -1.19
N THR A 185 15.23 -6.96 -1.79
CA THR A 185 15.51 -6.91 -3.24
C THR A 185 16.47 -8.02 -3.64
N LYS A 186 17.54 -8.23 -2.87
CA LYS A 186 18.50 -9.33 -3.08
C LYS A 186 17.86 -10.73 -3.00
N ARG A 187 16.75 -10.88 -2.29
CA ARG A 187 15.94 -12.12 -2.25
C ARG A 187 14.97 -12.25 -3.42
N GLY A 188 14.93 -11.29 -4.35
CA GLY A 188 14.09 -11.31 -5.54
C GLY A 188 12.67 -10.78 -5.33
N PHE A 189 12.45 -9.87 -4.37
CA PHE A 189 11.14 -9.25 -4.16
C PHE A 189 11.03 -7.87 -4.82
N HIS A 190 9.88 -7.58 -5.40
CA HIS A 190 9.45 -6.21 -5.66
C HIS A 190 9.33 -5.45 -4.35
N ILE A 191 9.57 -4.15 -4.36
CA ILE A 191 9.58 -3.33 -3.14
C ILE A 191 8.50 -2.26 -3.19
N MET A 192 7.81 -2.10 -2.07
CA MET A 192 6.97 -0.96 -1.76
C MET A 192 7.55 -0.24 -0.56
N THR A 193 7.76 1.07 -0.68
CA THR A 193 8.30 1.89 0.40
C THR A 193 7.63 3.25 0.48
N THR A 194 7.93 4.00 1.52
CA THR A 194 7.53 5.40 1.69
C THR A 194 8.51 6.09 2.64
N PRO A 195 8.94 7.31 2.38
CA PRO A 195 9.64 8.12 3.36
C PRO A 195 8.68 8.68 4.44
N LEU A 196 7.38 8.37 4.37
CA LEU A 196 6.33 8.97 5.21
C LEU A 196 6.32 10.51 5.06
N SER A 197 6.47 11.22 6.19
CA SER A 197 6.71 12.67 6.23
C SER A 197 8.21 13.03 6.27
N GLY A 198 9.10 12.06 5.96
CA GLY A 198 10.54 12.26 5.88
C GLY A 198 10.97 13.06 4.65
N ASP A 199 12.23 13.46 4.67
CA ASP A 199 12.83 14.31 3.65
C ASP A 199 13.19 13.56 2.36
N HIS A 200 13.65 14.32 1.38
CA HIS A 200 14.09 13.80 0.09
C HIS A 200 15.30 12.86 0.20
N GLN A 201 16.21 13.09 1.18
CA GLN A 201 17.38 12.25 1.36
C GLN A 201 17.01 10.83 1.78
N LEU A 202 16.05 10.67 2.69
CA LEU A 202 15.56 9.35 3.08
C LEU A 202 15.00 8.57 1.87
N MET A 203 14.30 9.26 0.97
CA MET A 203 13.82 8.65 -0.27
C MET A 203 14.99 8.17 -1.14
N LEU A 204 16.02 8.98 -1.32
CA LEU A 204 17.21 8.61 -2.10
C LEU A 204 17.94 7.41 -1.48
N ASP A 205 18.05 7.36 -0.15
CA ASP A 205 18.64 6.22 0.56
C ASP A 205 17.84 4.94 0.35
N GLN A 206 16.50 5.03 0.30
CA GLN A 206 15.61 3.91 -0.01
C GLN A 206 15.82 3.41 -1.45
N VAL A 207 15.94 4.33 -2.41
CA VAL A 207 16.24 4.00 -3.82
C VAL A 207 17.61 3.34 -3.94
N ASP A 208 18.65 3.88 -3.27
CA ASP A 208 19.99 3.28 -3.25
C ASP A 208 19.96 1.83 -2.74
N GLY A 209 19.24 1.58 -1.65
CA GLY A 209 19.05 0.22 -1.12
C GLY A 209 18.49 -0.74 -2.16
N PHE A 210 17.49 -0.31 -2.94
CA PHE A 210 16.90 -1.10 -4.02
C PHE A 210 17.89 -1.33 -5.17
N ILE A 211 18.57 -0.30 -5.63
CA ILE A 211 19.54 -0.39 -6.74
C ILE A 211 20.71 -1.34 -6.38
N ARG A 212 21.25 -1.22 -5.16
CA ARG A 212 22.31 -2.14 -4.67
C ARG A 212 21.83 -3.59 -4.67
N GLY A 213 20.63 -3.85 -4.15
CA GLY A 213 20.07 -5.22 -4.13
C GLY A 213 19.82 -5.77 -5.53
N LYS A 214 19.29 -4.96 -6.44
CA LYS A 214 19.04 -5.31 -7.85
C LYS A 214 20.35 -5.60 -8.60
N THR A 215 21.39 -4.78 -8.39
CA THR A 215 22.72 -4.95 -8.98
C THR A 215 23.37 -6.26 -8.54
N GLU A 216 23.31 -6.60 -7.24
CA GLU A 216 23.87 -7.86 -6.73
C GLU A 216 23.12 -9.09 -7.24
N LEU A 217 21.80 -8.98 -7.46
CA LEU A 217 20.98 -10.06 -8.02
C LEU A 217 21.23 -10.30 -9.53
N GLY A 218 21.76 -9.28 -10.24
CA GLY A 218 22.06 -9.31 -11.66
C GLY A 218 20.83 -9.55 -12.53
N ASP A 219 20.96 -10.40 -13.57
CA ASP A 219 19.87 -10.65 -14.53
C ASP A 219 18.55 -11.11 -13.90
N LYS A 220 18.60 -11.77 -12.75
CA LYS A 220 17.40 -12.21 -12.02
C LYS A 220 16.64 -11.03 -11.39
N GLY A 221 17.30 -9.88 -11.24
CA GLY A 221 16.71 -8.68 -10.66
C GLY A 221 16.13 -7.71 -11.69
N LYS A 222 16.33 -7.94 -12.99
CA LYS A 222 15.98 -6.97 -14.04
C LYS A 222 14.51 -6.51 -14.01
N ASP A 223 13.59 -7.42 -13.70
CA ASP A 223 12.15 -7.20 -13.72
C ASP A 223 11.60 -6.73 -12.34
N LEU A 224 12.47 -6.62 -11.31
CA LEU A 224 12.06 -6.11 -10.01
C LEU A 224 11.76 -4.62 -10.08
N THR A 225 10.70 -4.20 -9.38
CA THR A 225 10.20 -2.82 -9.36
C THR A 225 10.22 -2.23 -7.97
N LEU A 226 10.47 -0.92 -7.91
CA LEU A 226 10.37 -0.09 -6.71
C LEU A 226 9.13 0.80 -6.79
N SER A 227 8.21 0.64 -5.84
CA SER A 227 7.02 1.47 -5.69
C SER A 227 7.17 2.41 -4.49
N LEU A 228 6.94 3.72 -4.70
CA LEU A 228 7.05 4.74 -3.67
C LEU A 228 5.67 5.32 -3.33
N SER A 229 5.23 5.22 -2.07
CA SER A 229 3.95 5.78 -1.64
C SER A 229 4.09 7.23 -1.15
N ARG A 230 3.19 8.11 -1.61
CA ARG A 230 3.14 9.53 -1.24
C ARG A 230 1.70 10.00 -1.08
N VAL A 231 1.47 10.90 -0.13
CA VAL A 231 0.23 11.69 -0.10
C VAL A 231 0.31 12.72 -1.22
N ALA A 232 -0.68 12.71 -2.11
CA ALA A 232 -0.73 13.53 -3.31
C ALA A 232 -2.13 14.09 -3.55
N PHE A 233 -2.20 15.26 -4.19
CA PHE A 233 -3.47 15.86 -4.60
C PHE A 233 -3.24 16.96 -5.65
N ILE A 234 -4.07 17.00 -6.69
CA ILE A 234 -4.05 18.12 -7.65
C ILE A 234 -4.94 19.24 -7.10
N ALA A 235 -4.31 20.28 -6.59
CA ALA A 235 -4.99 21.47 -6.08
C ALA A 235 -5.42 22.41 -7.22
N LYS A 236 -6.60 23.00 -7.12
CA LYS A 236 -7.17 23.91 -8.12
C LYS A 236 -6.51 25.29 -8.10
N ASN A 237 -6.07 25.74 -6.94
CA ASN A 237 -5.42 27.03 -6.67
C ASN A 237 -4.78 27.01 -5.28
N GLU A 238 -4.11 28.09 -4.89
CA GLU A 238 -3.41 28.22 -3.61
C GLU A 238 -4.33 28.10 -2.38
N SER A 239 -5.58 28.58 -2.46
CA SER A 239 -6.56 28.44 -1.36
C SER A 239 -6.94 26.99 -1.15
N ASP A 240 -7.19 26.24 -2.23
CA ASP A 240 -7.49 24.80 -2.18
C ASP A 240 -6.27 24.00 -1.70
N ARG A 241 -5.06 24.38 -2.15
CA ARG A 241 -3.79 23.79 -1.67
C ARG A 241 -3.66 23.90 -0.15
N LYS A 242 -3.85 25.08 0.42
CA LYS A 242 -3.79 25.30 1.88
C LYS A 242 -4.80 24.44 2.62
N GLU A 243 -6.05 24.42 2.17
CA GLU A 243 -7.10 23.58 2.75
C GLU A 243 -6.71 22.10 2.74
N LYS A 244 -6.17 21.59 1.63
CA LYS A 244 -5.76 20.18 1.52
C LYS A 244 -4.53 19.86 2.38
N ILE A 245 -3.60 20.79 2.56
CA ILE A 245 -2.45 20.64 3.47
C ILE A 245 -2.94 20.55 4.93
N GLU A 246 -3.90 21.39 5.34
CA GLU A 246 -4.51 21.31 6.68
C GLU A 246 -5.20 19.96 6.91
N MET A 247 -5.96 19.46 5.92
CA MET A 247 -6.56 18.13 5.97
C MET A 247 -5.51 17.02 6.08
N ALA A 248 -4.44 17.12 5.34
CA ALA A 248 -3.33 16.17 5.40
C ALA A 248 -2.63 16.21 6.77
N ASN A 249 -2.47 17.39 7.37
CA ASN A 249 -1.91 17.54 8.71
C ASN A 249 -2.79 16.86 9.78
N GLU A 250 -4.11 16.98 9.70
CA GLU A 250 -5.03 16.27 10.59
C GLU A 250 -4.97 14.75 10.38
N TYR A 251 -4.86 14.29 9.13
CA TYR A 251 -4.68 12.88 8.79
C TYR A 251 -3.38 12.32 9.37
N TYR A 252 -2.26 13.02 9.17
CA TYR A 252 -0.97 12.62 9.71
C TYR A 252 -0.91 12.66 11.25
N SER A 253 -1.63 13.57 11.89
CA SER A 253 -1.75 13.58 13.35
C SER A 253 -2.36 12.26 13.88
N ARG A 254 -3.38 11.72 13.20
CA ARG A 254 -3.95 10.42 13.53
C ARG A 254 -2.99 9.27 13.19
N PHE A 255 -2.36 9.36 12.03
CA PHE A 255 -1.39 8.36 11.60
C PHE A 255 -0.20 8.27 12.59
N ASP A 256 0.40 9.39 12.96
CA ASP A 256 1.51 9.46 13.91
C ASP A 256 1.11 8.90 15.28
N ASN A 257 -0.14 9.14 15.73
CA ASN A 257 -0.66 8.59 16.98
C ASN A 257 -0.60 7.06 17.03
N VAL A 258 -0.99 6.37 15.96
CA VAL A 258 -1.04 4.89 15.92
C VAL A 258 0.25 4.26 15.40
N PHE A 259 1.06 4.98 14.63
CA PHE A 259 2.30 4.47 14.04
C PHE A 259 3.48 4.54 15.00
N THR A 260 3.75 5.70 15.57
CA THR A 260 4.90 5.94 16.48
C THR A 260 4.49 6.52 17.84
N GLY A 261 3.24 6.90 17.98
CA GLY A 261 2.66 7.52 19.17
C GLY A 261 2.05 6.51 20.14
N PRO A 262 1.23 7.00 21.08
CA PRO A 262 0.65 6.19 22.15
C PRO A 262 -0.46 5.24 21.71
N GLY A 263 -0.97 5.32 20.49
CA GLY A 263 -2.03 4.45 19.99
C GLY A 263 -3.41 4.70 20.60
N ILE A 264 -3.76 5.97 20.87
CA ILE A 264 -5.04 6.33 21.50
C ILE A 264 -6.17 6.22 20.50
N VAL A 265 -7.03 5.21 20.68
CA VAL A 265 -8.20 4.93 19.85
C VAL A 265 -9.44 4.78 20.74
N ASN A 266 -10.46 5.60 20.49
CA ASN A 266 -11.72 5.60 21.23
C ASN A 266 -12.89 5.21 20.31
N ASN A 267 -13.54 4.08 20.57
CA ASN A 267 -14.64 3.55 19.75
C ASN A 267 -14.30 3.48 18.25
N GLY A 268 -13.07 3.02 17.92
CA GLY A 268 -12.56 2.92 16.56
C GLY A 268 -12.08 4.23 15.94
N MET A 269 -12.18 5.36 16.64
CA MET A 269 -11.72 6.67 16.19
C MET A 269 -10.37 7.00 16.81
N ILE A 270 -9.35 7.19 15.98
CA ILE A 270 -8.02 7.61 16.42
C ILE A 270 -8.07 9.07 16.86
N GLU A 271 -7.52 9.39 18.02
CA GLU A 271 -7.42 10.76 18.50
C GLU A 271 -6.42 11.58 17.67
N VAL A 272 -6.74 12.86 17.46
CA VAL A 272 -5.83 13.85 16.89
C VAL A 272 -4.88 14.31 17.99
N LEU A 273 -3.59 14.14 17.78
CA LEU A 273 -2.56 14.57 18.71
C LEU A 273 -1.69 15.67 18.10
N PRO A 274 -1.11 16.56 18.92
CA PRO A 274 -0.15 17.54 18.44
C PRO A 274 1.04 16.86 17.73
N ARG A 275 1.44 17.39 16.58
CA ARG A 275 2.59 16.90 15.82
C ARG A 275 3.84 17.71 16.18
N LYS A 276 5.02 17.07 16.05
CA LYS A 276 6.31 17.76 16.20
C LYS A 276 6.67 18.53 14.95
N GLN A 277 6.35 17.98 13.76
CA GLN A 277 6.58 18.60 12.47
C GLN A 277 5.57 19.74 12.26
N SER A 278 6.06 20.91 11.84
CA SER A 278 5.19 22.04 11.50
C SER A 278 4.37 21.76 10.24
N ILE A 279 3.33 22.55 10.01
CA ILE A 279 2.48 22.42 8.81
C ILE A 279 3.26 22.85 7.54
N GLU A 280 4.18 23.79 7.67
CA GLU A 280 5.06 24.26 6.60
C GLU A 280 6.04 23.15 6.19
N GLU A 281 6.75 22.53 7.15
CA GLU A 281 7.64 21.39 6.91
C GLU A 281 6.90 20.20 6.30
N LEU A 282 5.68 19.93 6.76
CA LEU A 282 4.83 18.90 6.16
C LEU A 282 4.48 19.24 4.72
N ALA A 283 4.10 20.49 4.43
CA ALA A 283 3.71 20.93 3.09
C ALA A 283 4.84 20.75 2.06
N GLU A 284 6.09 20.93 2.46
CA GLU A 284 7.27 20.68 1.60
C GLU A 284 7.41 19.21 1.24
N SER A 285 7.05 18.30 2.15
CA SER A 285 7.15 16.86 1.95
C SER A 285 6.00 16.25 1.14
N LEU A 286 4.88 16.97 0.95
CA LEU A 286 3.68 16.46 0.28
C LEU A 286 3.67 16.78 -1.23
N LEU A 287 2.97 15.94 -1.99
CA LEU A 287 2.66 16.17 -3.40
C LEU A 287 1.25 16.81 -3.53
N ILE A 288 1.01 17.92 -2.80
CA ILE A 288 -0.24 18.69 -2.88
C ILE A 288 0.06 20.00 -3.61
N CYS A 289 -0.24 20.06 -4.90
CA CYS A 289 0.17 21.15 -5.79
C CYS A 289 -0.68 21.19 -7.06
N THR A 290 -0.44 22.14 -7.96
CA THR A 290 -1.05 22.17 -9.30
C THR A 290 -0.54 21.03 -10.19
N SER A 291 -1.18 20.80 -11.34
CA SER A 291 -0.75 19.74 -12.27
C SER A 291 0.66 19.97 -12.82
N ASP A 292 1.01 21.21 -13.12
CA ASP A 292 2.34 21.56 -13.67
C ASP A 292 3.44 21.35 -12.62
N GLU A 293 3.21 21.84 -11.39
CA GLU A 293 4.12 21.59 -10.25
C GLU A 293 4.24 20.10 -9.92
N MET A 294 3.18 19.29 -10.14
CA MET A 294 3.23 17.84 -9.92
C MET A 294 4.18 17.16 -10.90
N ILE A 295 4.20 17.58 -12.16
CA ILE A 295 5.13 17.08 -13.17
C ILE A 295 6.56 17.38 -12.74
N ASP A 296 6.85 18.64 -12.34
CA ASP A 296 8.16 19.06 -11.88
C ASP A 296 8.63 18.26 -10.65
N LYS A 297 7.72 17.99 -9.70
CA LYS A 297 8.02 17.22 -8.48
C LYS A 297 8.21 15.72 -8.72
N LEU A 298 7.57 15.14 -9.74
CA LEU A 298 7.67 13.71 -10.05
C LEU A 298 8.82 13.39 -11.00
N THR A 299 9.32 14.36 -11.79
CA THR A 299 10.47 14.16 -12.69
C THR A 299 11.70 13.63 -11.95
N PRO A 300 12.13 14.19 -10.81
CA PRO A 300 13.24 13.64 -10.03
C PRO A 300 13.01 12.20 -9.52
N TYR A 301 11.76 11.78 -9.32
CA TYR A 301 11.45 10.40 -8.91
C TYR A 301 11.72 9.42 -10.05
N GLN A 302 11.31 9.78 -11.27
CA GLN A 302 11.61 8.99 -12.47
C GLN A 302 13.11 8.91 -12.73
N GLU A 303 13.82 10.04 -12.63
CA GLU A 303 15.27 10.11 -12.81
C GLU A 303 16.03 9.29 -11.75
N ALA A 304 15.53 9.23 -10.52
CA ALA A 304 16.08 8.39 -9.45
C ALA A 304 15.85 6.88 -9.67
N GLY A 305 14.98 6.48 -10.61
CA GLY A 305 14.73 5.07 -10.92
C GLY A 305 13.54 4.47 -10.13
N ILE A 306 12.60 5.30 -9.69
CA ILE A 306 11.33 4.82 -9.11
C ILE A 306 10.43 4.34 -10.26
N ASP A 307 10.03 3.07 -10.22
CA ASP A 307 9.22 2.45 -11.27
C ASP A 307 7.74 2.86 -11.16
N ARG A 308 7.21 2.96 -9.91
CA ARG A 308 5.80 3.29 -9.64
C ARG A 308 5.64 4.24 -8.47
N VAL A 309 4.74 5.22 -8.61
CA VAL A 309 4.31 6.08 -7.51
C VAL A 309 2.90 5.70 -7.06
N ILE A 310 2.75 5.38 -5.76
CA ILE A 310 1.46 5.09 -5.12
C ILE A 310 0.95 6.39 -4.51
N LEU A 311 -0.14 6.91 -5.07
CA LEU A 311 -0.73 8.21 -4.75
C LEU A 311 -1.87 8.04 -3.74
N ASN A 312 -1.68 8.48 -2.51
CA ASN A 312 -2.76 8.54 -1.52
C ASN A 312 -3.46 9.89 -1.60
N MET A 313 -4.65 9.92 -2.23
CA MET A 313 -5.50 11.11 -2.35
C MET A 313 -6.67 11.10 -1.35
N ASN A 314 -6.81 10.06 -0.53
CA ASN A 314 -7.91 9.84 0.43
C ASN A 314 -7.51 10.19 1.89
N PHE A 315 -7.04 11.40 2.12
CA PHE A 315 -6.64 11.90 3.44
C PHE A 315 -7.66 12.83 4.11
N GLY A 316 -8.91 12.82 3.63
CA GLY A 316 -10.03 13.59 4.22
C GLY A 316 -10.68 14.61 3.30
N ALA A 317 -10.26 14.73 2.05
CA ALA A 317 -10.94 15.49 1.01
C ALA A 317 -12.32 14.88 0.69
N SER A 318 -13.24 15.68 0.15
CA SER A 318 -14.55 15.17 -0.28
C SER A 318 -14.37 14.17 -1.45
N HIS A 319 -15.28 13.19 -1.58
CA HIS A 319 -15.28 12.28 -2.71
C HIS A 319 -15.24 13.02 -4.06
N LYS A 320 -16.03 14.08 -4.21
CA LYS A 320 -16.04 14.91 -5.42
C LYS A 320 -14.66 15.54 -5.71
N ASP A 321 -13.99 16.09 -4.70
CA ASP A 321 -12.67 16.69 -4.89
C ASP A 321 -11.63 15.63 -5.19
N THR A 322 -11.69 14.46 -4.54
CA THR A 322 -10.80 13.33 -4.82
C THR A 322 -10.96 12.82 -6.26
N MET A 323 -12.21 12.63 -6.73
CA MET A 323 -12.49 12.25 -8.13
C MET A 323 -11.94 13.28 -9.12
N THR A 324 -12.11 14.57 -8.83
CA THR A 324 -11.55 15.66 -9.68
C THR A 324 -10.02 15.62 -9.71
N SER A 325 -9.38 15.35 -8.56
CA SER A 325 -7.92 15.24 -8.47
C SER A 325 -7.40 14.02 -9.27
N ILE A 326 -8.02 12.85 -9.12
CA ILE A 326 -7.68 11.62 -9.87
C ILE A 326 -7.81 11.87 -11.38
N GLN A 327 -8.92 12.46 -11.82
CA GLN A 327 -9.14 12.78 -13.24
C GLN A 327 -8.11 13.78 -13.76
N SER A 328 -7.86 14.87 -13.03
CA SER A 328 -6.87 15.88 -13.43
C SER A 328 -5.47 15.31 -13.50
N PHE A 329 -5.10 14.39 -12.61
CA PHE A 329 -3.82 13.69 -12.65
C PHE A 329 -3.72 12.81 -13.90
N ALA A 330 -4.76 12.00 -14.20
CA ALA A 330 -4.81 11.15 -15.37
C ALA A 330 -4.65 11.94 -16.69
N GLU A 331 -5.38 13.06 -16.81
CA GLU A 331 -5.42 13.86 -18.04
C GLU A 331 -4.17 14.73 -18.24
N LYS A 332 -3.58 15.25 -17.16
CA LYS A 332 -2.56 16.31 -17.24
C LYS A 332 -1.18 15.88 -16.80
N VAL A 333 -1.05 14.87 -15.92
CA VAL A 333 0.24 14.45 -15.35
C VAL A 333 0.72 13.15 -15.98
N THR A 334 -0.13 12.11 -16.00
CA THR A 334 0.24 10.78 -16.52
C THR A 334 0.87 10.82 -17.93
N PRO A 335 0.37 11.60 -18.91
CA PRO A 335 0.94 11.62 -20.26
C PRO A 335 2.41 12.06 -20.35
N HIS A 336 2.93 12.77 -19.34
CA HIS A 336 4.32 13.22 -19.32
C HIS A 336 5.31 12.14 -18.89
N PHE A 337 4.82 11.01 -18.34
CA PHE A 337 5.63 9.92 -17.81
C PHE A 337 5.45 8.58 -18.56
N SER A 338 4.68 8.60 -19.67
CA SER A 338 4.38 7.43 -20.51
C SER A 338 5.55 7.04 -21.41
#